data_211962b4f8ea55812ddf49e071e4293b
#
_entry.id   211962b4f8ea55812ddf49e071e4293b
#
_cell.length_a   1.000
_cell.length_b   1.000
_cell.length_c   1.000
_cell.angle_alpha   90.00
_cell.angle_beta   90.00
_cell.angle_gamma   90.00
#
_symmetry.space_group_name_H-M   'P 1'
#
loop_
_entity.id
_entity.type
_entity.pdbx_description
1 polymer ?
#
loop_
_entity_poly.entity_id
_entity_poly.type
_entity_poly.pdbx_seq_one_letter_code
_entity_poly.pdbx_strand_id
1 'polypeptide(L)'
;LYGVDLYGKKELPGLLHELAQIPGIYWIRILYCYPEEITDELINAIAAEPKVCNYLDIPIQHASDNVLKRMGRRTDQAELRAIIGKLREKIPDICLRTTLISGFPGETQEDFEELYRFVNEMEFDRLGVFPYSQEEDTPAATMEDQVPQEVKEFRRDELMELQQAIAFDKAEDMVGHILTVMIEGKVADEETYV
;
A
#
# COMPACT_ATOMS: atom_id res chain seq x y z
N LEU A 1 -10.12 -10.30 5.84
CA LEU A 1 -10.88 -11.53 6.18
C LEU A 1 -11.42 -11.54 7.63
N TYR A 2 -11.30 -10.43 8.37
CA TYR A 2 -11.76 -10.37 9.75
C TYR A 2 -13.23 -10.81 9.91
N GLY A 3 -13.47 -11.74 10.80
CA GLY A 3 -14.81 -12.21 11.19
C GLY A 3 -15.36 -13.38 10.38
N VAL A 4 -14.73 -13.77 9.26
CA VAL A 4 -15.24 -14.84 8.40
C VAL A 4 -15.31 -16.19 9.15
N ASP A 5 -14.34 -16.48 9.99
CA ASP A 5 -14.28 -17.68 10.83
C ASP A 5 -15.29 -17.67 11.98
N LEU A 6 -15.64 -16.50 12.50
CA LEU A 6 -16.57 -16.35 13.64
C LEU A 6 -18.02 -16.11 13.21
N TYR A 7 -18.21 -15.31 12.16
CA TYR A 7 -19.54 -14.80 11.75
C TYR A 7 -19.99 -15.28 10.36
N GLY A 8 -19.13 -16.01 9.63
CA GLY A 8 -19.39 -16.44 8.27
C GLY A 8 -19.37 -15.32 7.22
N LYS A 9 -18.98 -14.11 7.60
CA LYS A 9 -18.91 -12.92 6.73
C LYS A 9 -17.79 -11.97 7.17
N LYS A 10 -17.40 -11.05 6.27
CA LYS A 10 -16.43 -10.00 6.59
C LYS A 10 -17.05 -8.96 7.52
N GLU A 11 -16.45 -8.72 8.67
CA GLU A 11 -16.98 -7.84 9.73
C GLU A 11 -16.03 -6.70 10.13
N LEU A 12 -14.99 -6.43 9.36
CA LEU A 12 -14.09 -5.31 9.65
C LEU A 12 -14.83 -3.95 9.74
N PRO A 13 -15.79 -3.62 8.86
CA PRO A 13 -16.57 -2.38 8.98
C PRO A 13 -17.31 -2.26 10.34
N GLY A 14 -17.96 -3.34 10.78
CA GLY A 14 -18.63 -3.38 12.08
C GLY A 14 -17.65 -3.23 13.24
N LEU A 15 -16.50 -3.90 13.18
CA LEU A 15 -15.45 -3.75 14.19
C LEU A 15 -14.96 -2.30 14.31
N LEU A 16 -14.72 -1.63 13.19
CA LEU A 16 -14.28 -0.23 13.18
C LEU A 16 -15.32 0.68 13.85
N HIS A 17 -16.59 0.46 13.55
CA HIS A 17 -17.69 1.19 14.19
C HIS A 17 -17.69 1.00 15.71
N GLU A 18 -17.65 -0.24 16.19
CA GLU A 18 -17.65 -0.56 17.63
C GLU A 18 -16.42 0.01 18.35
N LEU A 19 -15.23 -0.12 17.75
CA LEU A 19 -14.00 0.46 18.30
C LEU A 19 -14.06 1.99 18.38
N ALA A 20 -14.68 2.64 17.40
CA ALA A 20 -14.86 4.09 17.39
C ALA A 20 -15.75 4.59 18.53
N GLN A 21 -16.66 3.75 19.08
CA GLN A 21 -17.50 4.11 20.23
C GLN A 21 -16.74 4.07 21.57
N ILE A 22 -15.59 3.43 21.65
CA ILE A 22 -14.84 3.30 22.90
C ILE A 22 -14.28 4.67 23.33
N PRO A 23 -14.61 5.14 24.57
CA PRO A 23 -14.01 6.36 25.09
C PRO A 23 -12.49 6.23 25.26
N GLY A 24 -11.75 7.28 24.89
CA GLY A 24 -10.29 7.30 25.03
C GLY A 24 -9.52 6.73 23.84
N ILE A 25 -10.18 6.10 22.88
CA ILE A 25 -9.57 5.84 21.56
C ILE A 25 -9.69 7.14 20.73
N TYR A 26 -8.55 7.66 20.29
CA TYR A 26 -8.47 8.86 19.46
C TYR A 26 -8.35 8.51 17.99
N TRP A 27 -7.47 7.55 17.65
CA TRP A 27 -7.22 7.11 16.29
C TRP A 27 -7.23 5.59 16.16
N ILE A 28 -7.79 5.13 15.06
CA ILE A 28 -7.80 3.73 14.64
C ILE A 28 -7.12 3.68 13.27
N ARG A 29 -5.99 3.00 13.18
CA ARG A 29 -5.23 2.86 11.93
C ARG A 29 -5.31 1.43 11.43
N ILE A 30 -5.71 1.27 10.16
CA ILE A 30 -5.78 -0.04 9.51
C ILE A 30 -4.45 -0.29 8.81
N LEU A 31 -3.84 -1.43 9.10
CA LEU A 31 -2.61 -1.89 8.47
C LEU A 31 -2.89 -3.17 7.69
N TYR A 32 -2.26 -3.31 6.52
CA TYR A 32 -2.21 -4.55 5.74
C TYR A 32 -3.57 -5.00 5.17
N CYS A 33 -4.08 -4.26 4.19
CA CYS A 33 -5.28 -4.65 3.45
C CYS A 33 -4.92 -5.25 2.09
N TYR A 34 -5.37 -6.47 1.82
CA TYR A 34 -5.34 -7.01 0.46
C TYR A 34 -6.28 -6.21 -0.44
N PRO A 35 -5.87 -5.87 -1.69
CA PRO A 35 -6.73 -5.13 -2.63
C PRO A 35 -8.11 -5.76 -2.78
N GLU A 36 -8.18 -7.08 -3.00
CA GLU A 36 -9.41 -7.86 -3.16
C GLU A 36 -10.32 -7.88 -1.92
N GLU A 37 -9.83 -7.43 -0.77
CA GLU A 37 -10.60 -7.35 0.48
C GLU A 37 -11.21 -5.97 0.72
N ILE A 38 -10.86 -4.98 -0.11
CA ILE A 38 -11.36 -3.61 0.02
C ILE A 38 -12.73 -3.50 -0.67
N THR A 39 -13.77 -3.60 0.15
CA THR A 39 -15.17 -3.50 -0.31
C THR A 39 -15.70 -2.08 -0.15
N ASP A 40 -16.81 -1.78 -0.84
CA ASP A 40 -17.51 -0.49 -0.70
C ASP A 40 -17.96 -0.23 0.74
N GLU A 41 -18.35 -1.28 1.46
CA GLU A 41 -18.72 -1.19 2.87
C GLU A 41 -17.53 -0.76 3.74
N LEU A 42 -16.32 -1.32 3.48
CA LEU A 42 -15.11 -0.92 4.19
C LEU A 42 -14.73 0.53 3.88
N ILE A 43 -14.76 0.93 2.61
CA ILE A 43 -14.46 2.31 2.18
C ILE A 43 -15.43 3.28 2.86
N ASN A 44 -16.74 2.97 2.85
CA ASN A 44 -17.75 3.80 3.49
C ASN A 44 -17.58 3.86 5.02
N ALA A 45 -17.18 2.77 5.66
CA ALA A 45 -16.92 2.75 7.10
C ALA A 45 -15.72 3.64 7.46
N ILE A 46 -14.62 3.58 6.68
CA ILE A 46 -13.46 4.45 6.89
C ILE A 46 -13.85 5.92 6.72
N ALA A 47 -14.61 6.24 5.66
CA ALA A 47 -15.04 7.61 5.39
C ALA A 47 -16.01 8.17 6.43
N ALA A 48 -16.82 7.32 7.07
CA ALA A 48 -17.87 7.74 8.02
C ALA A 48 -17.37 7.86 9.46
N GLU A 49 -16.30 7.16 9.84
CA GLU A 49 -15.84 7.10 11.24
C GLU A 49 -14.67 8.08 11.49
N PRO A 50 -14.91 9.22 12.19
CA PRO A 50 -13.87 10.25 12.36
C PRO A 50 -12.64 9.80 13.15
N LYS A 51 -12.72 8.71 13.90
CA LYS A 51 -11.58 8.13 14.61
C LYS A 51 -10.75 7.20 13.74
N VAL A 52 -11.29 6.74 12.60
CA VAL A 52 -10.52 5.92 11.66
C VAL A 52 -9.65 6.84 10.81
N CYS A 53 -8.35 6.60 10.83
CA CYS A 53 -7.42 7.40 10.04
C CYS A 53 -7.72 7.25 8.54
N ASN A 54 -7.67 8.35 7.79
CA ASN A 54 -7.70 8.36 6.33
C ASN A 54 -6.37 7.80 5.78
N TYR A 55 -6.15 6.52 6.03
CA TYR A 55 -4.92 5.80 5.72
C TYR A 55 -5.21 4.34 5.42
N LEU A 56 -4.62 3.82 4.35
CA LEU A 56 -4.59 2.39 4.08
C LEU A 56 -3.22 1.93 3.59
N ASP A 57 -2.79 0.78 4.12
CA ASP A 57 -1.62 0.05 3.64
C ASP A 57 -2.10 -1.11 2.75
N ILE A 58 -1.87 -0.99 1.45
CA ILE A 58 -2.35 -1.90 0.42
C ILE A 58 -1.16 -2.48 -0.35
N PRO A 59 -0.56 -3.58 0.10
CA PRO A 59 0.61 -4.17 -0.56
C PRO A 59 0.19 -4.84 -1.88
N ILE A 60 0.24 -4.08 -2.98
CA ILE A 60 -0.14 -4.58 -4.31
C ILE A 60 0.89 -5.53 -4.91
N GLN A 61 2.14 -5.46 -4.48
CA GLN A 61 3.31 -6.25 -4.87
C GLN A 61 3.81 -5.92 -6.28
N HIS A 62 2.96 -5.79 -7.26
CA HIS A 62 3.26 -5.43 -8.65
C HIS A 62 2.03 -4.82 -9.33
N ALA A 63 2.20 -4.30 -10.58
CA ALA A 63 1.09 -3.75 -11.35
C ALA A 63 1.01 -4.31 -12.79
N SER A 64 1.99 -5.10 -13.24
CA SER A 64 1.84 -5.84 -14.50
C SER A 64 1.00 -7.08 -14.27
N ASP A 65 -0.01 -7.31 -15.11
CA ASP A 65 -0.90 -8.48 -15.03
C ASP A 65 -0.15 -9.80 -15.20
N ASN A 66 0.91 -9.80 -16.04
CA ASN A 66 1.77 -10.96 -16.20
C ASN A 66 2.42 -11.36 -14.86
N VAL A 67 3.03 -10.41 -14.16
CA VAL A 67 3.71 -10.67 -12.90
C VAL A 67 2.72 -10.95 -11.78
N LEU A 68 1.61 -10.20 -11.68
CA LEU A 68 0.55 -10.44 -10.70
C LEU A 68 -0.01 -11.85 -10.79
N LYS A 69 -0.25 -12.34 -12.01
CA LYS A 69 -0.69 -13.71 -12.25
C LYS A 69 0.35 -14.75 -11.81
N ARG A 70 1.64 -14.51 -12.08
CA ARG A 70 2.75 -15.39 -11.65
C ARG A 70 2.90 -15.41 -10.13
N MET A 71 2.63 -14.30 -9.46
CA MET A 71 2.57 -14.18 -7.99
C MET A 71 1.34 -14.85 -7.39
N GLY A 72 0.39 -15.32 -8.19
CA GLY A 72 -0.88 -15.88 -7.72
C GLY A 72 -1.83 -14.83 -7.15
N ARG A 73 -1.67 -13.57 -7.55
CA ARG A 73 -2.58 -12.48 -7.15
C ARG A 73 -3.92 -12.62 -7.88
N ARG A 74 -4.99 -12.21 -7.21
CA ARG A 74 -6.35 -12.28 -7.73
C ARG A 74 -6.80 -10.99 -8.40
N THR A 75 -6.11 -9.89 -8.13
CA THR A 75 -6.38 -8.55 -8.64
C THR A 75 -5.50 -8.27 -9.84
N ASP A 76 -6.06 -7.74 -10.91
CA ASP A 76 -5.34 -7.22 -12.07
C ASP A 76 -5.09 -5.70 -11.96
N GLN A 77 -4.37 -5.13 -12.91
CA GLN A 77 -4.03 -3.70 -12.91
C GLN A 77 -5.29 -2.81 -12.99
N ALA A 78 -6.30 -3.21 -13.79
CA ALA A 78 -7.52 -2.43 -13.94
C ALA A 78 -8.32 -2.37 -12.62
N GLU A 79 -8.39 -3.50 -11.90
CA GLU A 79 -8.99 -3.58 -10.58
C GLU A 79 -8.23 -2.75 -9.55
N LEU A 80 -6.88 -2.78 -9.58
CA LEU A 80 -6.06 -1.92 -8.71
C LEU A 80 -6.33 -0.43 -8.94
N ARG A 81 -6.42 0.01 -10.21
CA ARG A 81 -6.78 1.39 -10.56
C ARG A 81 -8.17 1.75 -10.06
N ALA A 82 -9.14 0.86 -10.23
CA ALA A 82 -10.51 1.08 -9.78
C ALA A 82 -10.61 1.23 -8.26
N ILE A 83 -9.91 0.38 -7.50
CA ILE A 83 -9.88 0.43 -6.03
C ILE A 83 -9.24 1.74 -5.54
N ILE A 84 -8.07 2.11 -6.07
CA ILE A 84 -7.37 3.35 -5.71
C ILE A 84 -8.21 4.57 -6.06
N GLY A 85 -8.79 4.60 -7.26
CA GLY A 85 -9.66 5.69 -7.71
C GLY A 85 -10.88 5.86 -6.80
N LYS A 86 -11.54 4.75 -6.44
CA LYS A 86 -12.70 4.76 -5.54
C LYS A 86 -12.33 5.23 -4.12
N LEU A 87 -11.18 4.81 -3.59
CA LEU A 87 -10.69 5.27 -2.30
C LEU A 87 -10.48 6.79 -2.29
N ARG A 88 -9.84 7.35 -3.30
CA ARG A 88 -9.60 8.80 -3.43
C ARG A 88 -10.88 9.60 -3.69
N GLU A 89 -11.84 9.03 -4.41
CA GLU A 89 -13.16 9.65 -4.61
C GLU A 89 -13.94 9.78 -3.29
N LYS A 90 -13.92 8.72 -2.47
CA LYS A 90 -14.70 8.66 -1.22
C LYS A 90 -13.99 9.31 -0.03
N ILE A 91 -12.66 9.31 -0.04
CA ILE A 91 -11.80 9.83 1.02
C ILE A 91 -10.71 10.67 0.36
N PRO A 92 -11.00 11.95 0.00
CA PRO A 92 -10.09 12.77 -0.83
C PRO A 92 -8.69 12.98 -0.25
N ASP A 93 -8.56 12.97 1.08
CA ASP A 93 -7.30 13.14 1.83
C ASP A 93 -6.68 11.79 2.28
N ILE A 94 -7.07 10.69 1.66
CA ILE A 94 -6.54 9.36 2.03
C ILE A 94 -5.04 9.26 1.73
N CYS A 95 -4.27 8.87 2.74
CA CYS A 95 -2.87 8.48 2.59
C CYS A 95 -2.78 7.00 2.21
N LEU A 96 -2.28 6.72 1.03
CA LEU A 96 -2.10 5.35 0.51
C LEU A 96 -0.66 4.92 0.61
N ARG A 97 -0.43 3.84 1.36
CA ARG A 97 0.84 3.15 1.41
C ARG A 97 0.78 1.86 0.61
N THR A 98 1.86 1.54 -0.08
CA THR A 98 2.00 0.26 -0.80
C THR A 98 3.37 -0.36 -0.62
N THR A 99 3.48 -1.63 -0.96
CA THR A 99 4.72 -2.39 -1.02
C THR A 99 4.81 -3.10 -2.36
N LEU A 100 5.99 -3.05 -2.98
CA LEU A 100 6.29 -3.67 -4.26
C LEU A 100 7.44 -4.65 -4.13
N ILE A 101 7.48 -5.61 -5.04
CA ILE A 101 8.59 -6.53 -5.25
C ILE A 101 9.15 -6.29 -6.64
N SER A 102 10.43 -5.98 -6.76
CA SER A 102 11.15 -5.84 -8.02
C SER A 102 11.87 -7.14 -8.40
N GLY A 103 11.85 -7.49 -9.67
CA GLY A 103 12.57 -8.65 -10.20
C GLY A 103 11.99 -9.99 -9.75
N PHE A 104 10.67 -10.10 -9.66
CA PHE A 104 10.02 -11.39 -9.48
C PHE A 104 10.33 -12.31 -10.67
N PRO A 105 10.45 -13.66 -10.48
CA PRO A 105 10.74 -14.57 -11.58
C PRO A 105 9.82 -14.37 -12.80
N GLY A 106 10.41 -14.15 -13.96
CA GLY A 106 9.71 -13.86 -15.21
C GLY A 106 9.27 -12.43 -15.42
N GLU A 107 9.67 -11.49 -14.56
CA GLU A 107 9.45 -10.06 -14.78
C GLU A 107 10.34 -9.58 -15.93
N THR A 108 9.74 -9.18 -17.04
CA THR A 108 10.42 -8.62 -18.22
C THR A 108 10.74 -7.13 -18.05
N GLN A 109 11.41 -6.53 -19.04
CA GLN A 109 11.63 -5.09 -19.05
C GLN A 109 10.31 -4.34 -19.25
N GLU A 110 9.43 -4.86 -20.10
CA GLU A 110 8.11 -4.30 -20.35
C GLU A 110 7.23 -4.32 -19.09
N ASP A 111 7.28 -5.41 -18.31
CA ASP A 111 6.57 -5.52 -17.03
C ASP A 111 7.05 -4.48 -16.02
N PHE A 112 8.37 -4.25 -15.96
CA PHE A 112 8.94 -3.22 -15.09
C PHE A 112 8.54 -1.81 -15.52
N GLU A 113 8.59 -1.50 -16.82
CA GLU A 113 8.16 -0.20 -17.34
C GLU A 113 6.66 0.06 -17.11
N GLU A 114 5.84 -0.99 -17.15
CA GLU A 114 4.43 -0.92 -16.80
C GLU A 114 4.24 -0.60 -15.31
N LEU A 115 5.00 -1.26 -14.43
CA LEU A 115 5.00 -0.98 -12.99
C LEU A 115 5.45 0.46 -12.71
N TYR A 116 6.53 0.92 -13.34
CA TYR A 116 7.04 2.27 -13.18
C TYR A 116 6.00 3.33 -13.56
N ARG A 117 5.35 3.16 -14.73
CA ARG A 117 4.25 4.05 -15.18
C ARG A 117 3.09 4.03 -14.20
N PHE A 118 2.72 2.85 -13.70
CA PHE A 118 1.65 2.72 -12.71
C PHE A 118 1.96 3.48 -11.42
N VAL A 119 3.17 3.36 -10.89
CA VAL A 119 3.60 4.10 -9.68
C VAL A 119 3.56 5.60 -9.92
N ASN A 120 4.07 6.07 -11.07
CA ASN A 120 4.06 7.48 -11.44
C ASN A 120 2.64 8.05 -11.57
N GLU A 121 1.70 7.28 -12.11
CA GLU A 121 0.30 7.70 -12.27
C GLU A 121 -0.49 7.63 -10.96
N MET A 122 -0.19 6.62 -10.14
CA MET A 122 -0.91 6.42 -8.88
C MET A 122 -0.39 7.30 -7.74
N GLU A 123 0.82 7.81 -7.80
CA GLU A 123 1.40 8.74 -6.82
C GLU A 123 1.10 8.34 -5.37
N PHE A 124 1.58 7.17 -4.96
CA PHE A 124 1.40 6.71 -3.59
C PHE A 124 2.08 7.66 -2.59
N ASP A 125 1.45 7.86 -1.43
CA ASP A 125 2.02 8.72 -0.38
C ASP A 125 3.22 8.07 0.30
N ARG A 126 3.20 6.74 0.38
CA ARG A 126 4.31 5.93 0.89
C ARG A 126 4.44 4.67 0.06
N LEU A 127 5.64 4.34 -0.31
CA LEU A 127 5.94 3.15 -1.07
C LEU A 127 7.27 2.56 -0.60
N GLY A 128 7.29 1.24 -0.43
CA GLY A 128 8.52 0.48 -0.21
C GLY A 128 8.71 -0.54 -1.32
N VAL A 129 9.93 -0.67 -1.83
CA VAL A 129 10.27 -1.66 -2.85
C VAL A 129 11.32 -2.63 -2.29
N PHE A 130 11.08 -3.92 -2.45
CA PHE A 130 12.00 -4.97 -2.05
C PHE A 130 12.42 -5.77 -3.29
N PRO A 131 13.74 -5.97 -3.50
CA PRO A 131 14.18 -6.95 -4.51
C PRO A 131 13.65 -8.33 -4.12
N TYR A 132 13.18 -9.09 -5.10
CA TYR A 132 12.71 -10.45 -4.85
C TYR A 132 13.83 -11.30 -4.22
N SER A 133 13.54 -11.90 -3.07
CA SER A 133 14.40 -12.88 -2.39
C SER A 133 13.89 -14.29 -2.68
N GLN A 134 14.82 -15.16 -3.07
CA GLN A 134 14.50 -16.57 -3.36
C GLN A 134 14.47 -17.36 -2.05
N GLU A 135 13.29 -17.56 -1.49
CA GLU A 135 13.09 -18.28 -0.22
C GLU A 135 12.82 -19.78 -0.49
N GLU A 136 13.51 -20.64 0.25
CA GLU A 136 13.31 -22.09 0.19
C GLU A 136 11.83 -22.47 0.39
N ASP A 137 11.41 -23.57 -0.22
CA ASP A 137 10.05 -24.13 -0.15
C ASP A 137 8.92 -23.23 -0.71
N THR A 138 9.26 -22.15 -1.44
CA THR A 138 8.27 -21.36 -2.15
C THR A 138 8.16 -21.76 -3.62
N PRO A 139 6.95 -21.69 -4.24
CA PRO A 139 6.81 -21.93 -5.68
C PRO A 139 7.69 -21.01 -6.54
N ALA A 140 7.86 -19.76 -6.14
CA ALA A 140 8.68 -18.78 -6.85
C ALA A 140 10.17 -19.16 -6.86
N ALA A 141 10.67 -19.84 -5.83
CA ALA A 141 12.07 -20.29 -5.78
C ALA A 141 12.42 -21.31 -6.87
N THR A 142 11.43 -22.04 -7.37
CA THR A 142 11.62 -23.10 -8.40
C THR A 142 11.26 -22.64 -9.81
N MET A 143 10.84 -21.39 -9.99
CA MET A 143 10.59 -20.83 -11.32
C MET A 143 11.89 -20.65 -12.10
N GLU A 144 11.88 -20.97 -13.41
CA GLU A 144 13.08 -20.97 -14.24
C GLU A 144 13.61 -19.57 -14.55
N ASP A 145 12.72 -18.61 -14.78
CA ASP A 145 13.06 -17.26 -15.26
C ASP A 145 13.48 -16.33 -14.11
N GLN A 146 14.48 -16.74 -13.34
CA GLN A 146 15.02 -15.91 -12.25
C GLN A 146 15.70 -14.65 -12.80
N VAL A 147 15.34 -13.48 -12.27
CA VAL A 147 15.94 -12.21 -12.62
C VAL A 147 17.30 -12.06 -11.92
N PRO A 148 18.38 -11.59 -12.59
CA PRO A 148 19.65 -11.35 -11.95
C PRO A 148 19.55 -10.34 -10.79
N GLN A 149 20.35 -10.54 -9.74
CA GLN A 149 20.29 -9.71 -8.53
C GLN A 149 20.53 -8.21 -8.83
N GLU A 150 21.49 -7.91 -9.68
CA GLU A 150 21.80 -6.55 -10.12
C GLU A 150 20.63 -5.85 -10.81
N VAL A 151 19.83 -6.61 -11.58
CA VAL A 151 18.61 -6.08 -12.24
C VAL A 151 17.51 -5.81 -11.22
N LYS A 152 17.33 -6.70 -10.25
CA LYS A 152 16.35 -6.49 -9.15
C LYS A 152 16.66 -5.23 -8.35
N GLU A 153 17.94 -5.04 -7.99
CA GLU A 153 18.41 -3.89 -7.23
C GLU A 153 18.27 -2.60 -8.04
N PHE A 154 18.67 -2.63 -9.31
CA PHE A 154 18.50 -1.49 -10.21
C PHE A 154 17.03 -1.06 -10.31
N ARG A 155 16.12 -2.01 -10.54
CA ARG A 155 14.67 -1.73 -10.63
C ARG A 155 14.11 -1.20 -9.32
N ARG A 156 14.56 -1.73 -8.17
CA ARG A 156 14.20 -1.17 -6.87
C ARG A 156 14.63 0.29 -6.74
N ASP A 157 15.87 0.60 -7.11
CA ASP A 157 16.44 1.93 -6.95
C ASP A 157 15.71 2.95 -7.83
N GLU A 158 15.42 2.62 -9.08
CA GLU A 158 14.59 3.44 -9.98
C GLU A 158 13.21 3.76 -9.40
N LEU A 159 12.51 2.75 -8.85
CA LEU A 159 11.20 2.95 -8.21
C LEU A 159 11.30 3.76 -6.93
N MET A 160 12.36 3.60 -6.16
CA MET A 160 12.58 4.38 -4.93
C MET A 160 12.94 5.82 -5.22
N GLU A 161 13.69 6.10 -6.29
CA GLU A 161 13.98 7.46 -6.75
C GLU A 161 12.70 8.16 -7.24
N LEU A 162 11.88 7.49 -8.04
CA LEU A 162 10.56 7.99 -8.44
C LEU A 162 9.69 8.31 -7.21
N GLN A 163 9.61 7.40 -6.25
CA GLN A 163 8.82 7.61 -5.04
C GLN A 163 9.35 8.76 -4.19
N GLN A 164 10.66 8.95 -4.15
CA GLN A 164 11.27 10.08 -3.44
C GLN A 164 10.83 11.42 -4.04
N ALA A 165 10.82 11.53 -5.37
CA ALA A 165 10.33 12.73 -6.06
C ALA A 165 8.84 12.99 -5.73
N ILE A 166 7.99 11.96 -5.86
CA ILE A 166 6.55 12.06 -5.50
C ILE A 166 6.37 12.49 -4.05
N ALA A 167 7.16 11.93 -3.13
CA ALA A 167 7.05 12.26 -1.70
C ALA A 167 7.48 13.71 -1.39
N PHE A 168 8.46 14.23 -2.11
CA PHE A 168 8.88 15.65 -1.97
C PHE A 168 7.82 16.58 -2.51
N ASP A 169 7.26 16.33 -3.69
CA ASP A 169 6.19 17.14 -4.27
C ASP A 169 4.99 17.22 -3.32
N LYS A 170 4.55 16.07 -2.80
CA LYS A 170 3.46 16.01 -1.81
C LYS A 170 3.80 16.71 -0.50
N ALA A 171 5.06 16.69 -0.07
CA ALA A 171 5.48 17.40 1.14
C ALA A 171 5.48 18.93 0.93
N GLU A 172 5.85 19.41 -0.26
CA GLU A 172 5.75 20.81 -0.62
C GLU A 172 4.30 21.31 -0.61
N ASP A 173 3.36 20.50 -1.11
CA ASP A 173 1.92 20.81 -1.08
C ASP A 173 1.37 20.96 0.34
N MET A 174 2.02 20.32 1.34
CA MET A 174 1.61 20.43 2.74
C MET A 174 2.12 21.69 3.44
N VAL A 175 3.00 22.48 2.82
CA VAL A 175 3.56 23.70 3.41
C VAL A 175 2.44 24.72 3.65
N GLY A 176 2.34 25.22 4.88
CA GLY A 176 1.32 26.18 5.31
C GLY A 176 0.03 25.55 5.83
N HIS A 177 -0.12 24.21 5.75
CA HIS A 177 -1.25 23.50 6.35
C HIS A 177 -1.01 23.25 7.84
N ILE A 178 -2.09 23.29 8.63
CA ILE A 178 -2.07 22.92 10.04
C ILE A 178 -2.61 21.50 10.17
N LEU A 179 -1.80 20.61 10.74
CA LEU A 179 -2.14 19.20 10.91
C LEU A 179 -2.14 18.83 12.40
N THR A 180 -3.04 17.93 12.77
CA THR A 180 -2.99 17.26 14.07
C THR A 180 -2.07 16.05 13.96
N VAL A 181 -1.05 16.00 14.82
CA VAL A 181 -0.06 14.92 14.82
C VAL A 181 0.03 14.28 16.19
N MET A 182 0.40 13.00 16.22
CA MET A 182 0.79 12.29 17.42
C MET A 182 2.31 12.36 17.56
N ILE A 183 2.78 12.86 18.69
CA ILE A 183 4.22 12.85 18.97
C ILE A 183 4.58 11.47 19.52
N GLU A 184 5.41 10.73 18.80
CA GLU A 184 5.87 9.39 19.20
C GLU A 184 7.15 9.44 20.04
N GLY A 185 7.99 10.44 19.86
CA GLY A 185 9.21 10.58 20.62
C GLY A 185 10.06 11.77 20.23
N LYS A 186 11.14 11.97 20.98
CA LYS A 186 12.16 12.96 20.66
C LYS A 186 13.23 12.34 19.76
N VAL A 187 13.63 13.06 18.73
CA VAL A 187 14.79 12.64 17.91
C VAL A 187 16.06 12.72 18.78
N ALA A 188 16.88 11.67 18.79
CA ALA A 188 18.09 11.66 19.57
C ALA A 188 19.02 12.80 19.14
N ASP A 189 19.57 13.52 20.12
CA ASP A 189 20.51 14.64 19.96
C ASP A 189 19.96 15.88 19.21
N GLU A 190 18.63 15.96 19.01
CA GLU A 190 17.98 17.13 18.40
C GLU A 190 16.88 17.71 19.31
N GLU A 191 16.50 18.97 19.09
CA GLU A 191 15.30 19.56 19.73
C GLU A 191 14.01 19.28 18.95
N THR A 192 14.03 18.26 18.12
CA THR A 192 12.97 17.85 17.19
C THR A 192 12.22 16.63 17.73
N TYR A 193 10.95 16.54 17.42
CA TYR A 193 10.07 15.41 17.76
C TYR A 193 9.57 14.71 16.50
N VAL A 194 9.38 13.41 16.58
CA VAL A 194 8.73 12.57 15.57
C VAL A 194 7.44 12.00 16.08
#